data_6f977b6d2cd8dc6a76adfeacd885a40c
#
_entry.id   6f977b6d2cd8dc6a76adfeacd885a40c
#
_cell.length_a   1.000
_cell.length_b   1.000
_cell.length_c   1.000
_cell.angle_alpha   90.00
_cell.angle_beta   90.00
_cell.angle_gamma   90.00
#
_symmetry.space_group_name_H-M   'P 1'
#
loop_
_entity.id
_entity.type
_entity.pdbx_description
1 polymer ?
#
loop_
_entity_poly.entity_id
_entity_poly.type
_entity_poly.pdbx_seq_one_letter_code
_entity_poly.pdbx_strand_id
1 'polypeptide(L)'
;LVLVGGDVVVGKKGCETEKAFGFLKKLSETYPVYYASGNHEQRIVEHPEIYGEVGKRYEAAVEELPLLRLRNRKVQVEKKGIPLTICGLEPDERFYEKGRRKEGMVEELEKRFGQPDRDRITILLAHNPRYKKEYLSWGATVTFCGHYHGGVMMLGKRRGAISPDFRIFPAECGGIHKKGEHAVIVSAGLGEHTIPLRIHNPRELTILRICALQNRKMPVK
;
A
#
# COMPACT_ATOMS: atom_id res chain seq x y z
N LEU A 1 -2.70 4.47 -15.19
CA LEU A 1 -1.66 4.56 -14.18
C LEU A 1 -1.63 3.31 -13.31
N VAL A 2 -0.48 3.01 -12.74
CA VAL A 2 -0.26 1.87 -11.87
C VAL A 2 0.17 2.37 -10.50
N LEU A 3 -0.38 1.76 -9.45
CA LEU A 3 -0.04 2.04 -8.06
C LEU A 3 0.65 0.81 -7.48
N VAL A 4 1.86 0.98 -6.96
CA VAL A 4 2.64 -0.08 -6.31
C VAL A 4 2.70 0.23 -4.82
N GLY A 5 2.12 -0.64 -4.00
CA GLY A 5 1.90 -0.40 -2.56
C GLY A 5 2.96 -1.02 -1.64
N GLY A 6 4.17 -1.31 -2.16
CA GLY A 6 5.30 -1.78 -1.38
C GLY A 6 5.48 -3.29 -1.32
N ASP A 7 6.54 -3.69 -0.62
CA ASP A 7 7.01 -5.08 -0.49
C ASP A 7 7.30 -5.75 -1.84
N VAL A 8 7.91 -5.00 -2.77
CA VAL A 8 8.36 -5.51 -4.07
C VAL A 8 9.63 -6.36 -3.90
N VAL A 9 10.43 -6.04 -2.88
CA VAL A 9 11.61 -6.82 -2.48
C VAL A 9 11.38 -7.47 -1.12
N VAL A 10 12.06 -8.58 -0.86
CA VAL A 10 12.03 -9.24 0.45
C VAL A 10 13.21 -8.75 1.28
N GLY A 11 12.93 -8.12 2.44
CA GLY A 11 13.96 -7.63 3.36
C GLY A 11 14.69 -8.77 4.06
N LYS A 12 15.58 -9.46 3.36
CA LYS A 12 16.46 -10.50 3.89
C LYS A 12 17.90 -10.21 3.48
N LYS A 13 18.85 -10.61 4.35
CA LYS A 13 20.29 -10.52 4.02
C LYS A 13 20.57 -11.33 2.75
N GLY A 14 21.24 -10.72 1.76
CA GLY A 14 21.56 -11.37 0.50
C GLY A 14 20.37 -11.67 -0.42
N CYS A 15 19.21 -10.97 -0.25
CA CYS A 15 18.07 -11.17 -1.13
C CYS A 15 18.40 -10.75 -2.58
N GLU A 16 17.87 -11.53 -3.52
CA GLU A 16 17.89 -11.18 -4.94
C GLU A 16 16.86 -10.11 -5.22
N THR A 17 17.26 -9.00 -5.79
CA THR A 17 16.39 -7.87 -6.12
C THR A 17 16.13 -7.75 -7.62
N GLU A 18 16.90 -8.44 -8.46
CA GLU A 18 16.95 -8.28 -9.90
C GLU A 18 15.59 -8.59 -10.57
N LYS A 19 14.89 -9.63 -10.10
CA LYS A 19 13.56 -10.00 -10.64
C LYS A 19 12.53 -8.91 -10.36
N ALA A 20 12.58 -8.33 -9.16
CA ALA A 20 11.69 -7.25 -8.75
C ALA A 20 11.94 -5.99 -9.59
N PHE A 21 13.21 -5.62 -9.79
CA PHE A 21 13.58 -4.48 -10.63
C PHE A 21 13.24 -4.71 -12.10
N GLY A 22 13.48 -5.90 -12.63
CA GLY A 22 13.09 -6.26 -14.00
C GLY A 22 11.57 -6.15 -14.20
N PHE A 23 10.78 -6.51 -13.21
CA PHE A 23 9.33 -6.32 -13.22
C PHE A 23 8.93 -4.83 -13.18
N LEU A 24 9.47 -4.07 -12.22
CA LEU A 24 9.19 -2.64 -12.09
C LEU A 24 9.61 -1.86 -13.35
N LYS A 25 10.76 -2.20 -13.94
CA LYS A 25 11.24 -1.61 -15.18
C LYS A 25 10.25 -1.78 -16.31
N LYS A 26 9.86 -3.02 -16.62
CA LYS A 26 8.88 -3.32 -17.67
C LYS A 26 7.55 -2.60 -17.43
N LEU A 27 7.11 -2.51 -16.17
CA LEU A 27 5.88 -1.86 -15.80
C LEU A 27 5.96 -0.35 -16.02
N SER A 28 7.06 0.28 -15.59
CA SER A 28 7.26 1.73 -15.67
C SER A 28 7.62 2.22 -17.08
N GLU A 29 8.19 1.37 -17.93
CA GLU A 29 8.36 1.65 -19.37
C GLU A 29 7.02 1.68 -20.13
N THR A 30 5.98 0.98 -19.60
CA THR A 30 4.69 0.88 -20.26
C THR A 30 3.64 1.84 -19.69
N TYR A 31 3.69 2.09 -18.37
CA TYR A 31 2.66 2.86 -17.67
C TYR A 31 3.28 3.89 -16.71
N PRO A 32 2.61 5.04 -16.47
CA PRO A 32 2.94 5.88 -15.34
C PRO A 32 2.78 5.10 -14.03
N VAL A 33 3.88 4.89 -13.29
CA VAL A 33 3.93 4.12 -12.05
C VAL A 33 4.18 5.05 -10.86
N TYR A 34 3.35 4.93 -9.83
CA TYR A 34 3.50 5.58 -8.53
C TYR A 34 3.79 4.50 -7.50
N TYR A 35 4.93 4.63 -6.83
CA TYR A 35 5.46 3.60 -5.95
C TYR A 35 5.64 4.12 -4.52
N ALA A 36 5.00 3.47 -3.55
CA ALA A 36 5.26 3.63 -2.13
C ALA A 36 5.93 2.36 -1.59
N SER A 37 6.93 2.52 -0.73
CA SER A 37 7.64 1.39 -0.11
C SER A 37 6.78 0.69 0.94
N GLY A 38 7.00 -0.61 1.11
CA GLY A 38 6.52 -1.36 2.26
C GLY A 38 7.56 -1.42 3.37
N ASN A 39 7.29 -2.23 4.39
CA ASN A 39 8.20 -2.38 5.52
C ASN A 39 9.50 -3.11 5.15
N HIS A 40 9.48 -3.94 4.12
CA HIS A 40 10.68 -4.64 3.68
C HIS A 40 11.68 -3.68 3.03
N GLU A 41 11.22 -2.77 2.18
CA GLU A 41 12.06 -1.73 1.58
C GLU A 41 12.60 -0.76 2.63
N GLN A 42 11.74 -0.27 3.55
CA GLN A 42 12.19 0.61 4.63
C GLN A 42 13.31 -0.04 5.43
N ARG A 43 13.10 -1.28 5.88
CA ARG A 43 14.04 -1.99 6.74
C ARG A 43 15.42 -2.18 6.10
N ILE A 44 15.50 -2.56 4.81
CA ILE A 44 16.79 -2.73 4.14
C ILE A 44 17.55 -1.42 3.96
N VAL A 45 16.85 -0.29 3.92
CA VAL A 45 17.45 1.04 3.79
C VAL A 45 17.85 1.60 5.17
N GLU A 46 16.99 1.43 6.18
CA GLU A 46 17.18 2.02 7.51
C GLU A 46 18.16 1.23 8.39
N HIS A 47 18.41 -0.06 8.08
CA HIS A 47 19.29 -0.94 8.85
C HIS A 47 20.45 -1.52 8.03
N PRO A 48 21.37 -0.67 7.53
CA PRO A 48 22.52 -1.14 6.77
C PRO A 48 23.46 -2.04 7.59
N GLU A 49 23.47 -1.92 8.91
CA GLU A 49 24.22 -2.79 9.83
C GLU A 49 23.74 -4.25 9.78
N ILE A 50 22.46 -4.48 9.42
CA ILE A 50 21.86 -5.82 9.29
C ILE A 50 21.94 -6.31 7.85
N TYR A 51 21.59 -5.45 6.89
CA TYR A 51 21.37 -5.81 5.49
C TYR A 51 22.56 -5.49 4.57
N GLY A 52 23.58 -4.80 5.07
CA GLY A 52 24.75 -4.39 4.30
C GLY A 52 24.38 -3.49 3.12
N GLU A 53 24.97 -3.73 1.97
CA GLU A 53 24.80 -2.89 0.77
C GLU A 53 23.45 -3.11 0.02
N VAL A 54 22.59 -4.03 0.49
CA VAL A 54 21.31 -4.32 -0.19
C VAL A 54 20.44 -3.08 -0.29
N GLY A 55 20.36 -2.28 0.79
CA GLY A 55 19.57 -1.04 0.81
C GLY A 55 20.08 0.00 -0.20
N LYS A 56 21.38 0.20 -0.27
CA LYS A 56 21.99 1.14 -1.23
C LYS A 56 21.76 0.71 -2.68
N ARG A 57 21.94 -0.60 -2.97
CA ARG A 57 21.67 -1.16 -4.31
C ARG A 57 20.20 -1.01 -4.68
N TYR A 58 19.30 -1.23 -3.73
CA TYR A 58 17.87 -1.03 -3.92
C TYR A 58 17.56 0.43 -4.28
N GLU A 59 18.06 1.40 -3.50
CA GLU A 59 17.82 2.82 -3.75
C GLU A 59 18.34 3.24 -5.12
N ALA A 60 19.60 2.92 -5.45
CA ALA A 60 20.18 3.22 -6.75
C ALA A 60 19.37 2.62 -7.91
N ALA A 61 18.95 1.35 -7.80
CA ALA A 61 18.19 0.70 -8.84
C ALA A 61 16.78 1.31 -9.02
N VAL A 62 16.12 1.74 -7.94
CA VAL A 62 14.81 2.38 -8.04
C VAL A 62 14.91 3.78 -8.63
N GLU A 63 16.00 4.53 -8.34
CA GLU A 63 16.24 5.87 -8.90
C GLU A 63 16.47 5.85 -10.42
N GLU A 64 17.00 4.75 -10.96
CA GLU A 64 17.20 4.58 -12.41
C GLU A 64 15.90 4.25 -13.16
N LEU A 65 14.82 3.89 -12.46
CA LEU A 65 13.56 3.49 -13.10
C LEU A 65 12.69 4.70 -13.45
N PRO A 66 11.99 4.69 -14.59
CA PRO A 66 11.06 5.74 -14.99
C PRO A 66 9.73 5.66 -14.22
N LEU A 67 9.80 5.67 -12.88
CA LEU A 67 8.65 5.66 -11.97
C LEU A 67 8.76 6.80 -10.96
N LEU A 68 7.63 7.15 -10.32
CA LEU A 68 7.61 8.15 -9.26
C LEU A 68 7.51 7.47 -7.90
N ARG A 69 8.63 7.46 -7.15
CA ARG A 69 8.65 7.02 -5.75
C ARG A 69 8.07 8.08 -4.83
N LEU A 70 7.06 7.68 -4.05
CA LEU A 70 6.32 8.53 -3.12
C LEU A 70 6.79 8.29 -1.68
N ARG A 71 8.03 8.66 -1.37
CA ARG A 71 8.60 8.54 -0.01
C ARG A 71 8.09 9.68 0.87
N ASN A 72 6.99 9.44 1.61
CA ASN A 72 6.28 10.46 2.39
C ASN A 72 5.95 11.73 1.60
N ARG A 73 5.62 11.57 0.32
CA ARG A 73 5.29 12.66 -0.60
C ARG A 73 3.90 12.48 -1.18
N LYS A 74 3.28 13.58 -1.51
CA LYS A 74 2.05 13.62 -2.30
C LYS A 74 2.32 14.25 -3.67
N VAL A 75 1.62 13.77 -4.68
CA VAL A 75 1.64 14.32 -6.03
C VAL A 75 0.21 14.57 -6.49
N GLN A 76 0.01 15.68 -7.18
CA GLN A 76 -1.24 16.00 -7.82
C GLN A 76 -1.14 15.65 -9.30
N VAL A 77 -2.11 14.89 -9.79
CA VAL A 77 -2.19 14.47 -11.18
C VAL A 77 -3.62 14.63 -11.67
N GLU A 78 -3.77 14.68 -12.98
CA GLU A 78 -5.06 14.64 -13.63
C GLU A 78 -5.16 13.42 -14.53
N LYS A 79 -6.26 12.70 -14.47
CA LYS A 79 -6.51 11.56 -15.34
C LYS A 79 -7.91 11.66 -15.95
N LYS A 80 -7.96 11.87 -17.27
CA LYS A 80 -9.21 12.05 -18.01
C LYS A 80 -10.13 13.12 -17.40
N GLY A 81 -9.57 14.28 -17.06
CA GLY A 81 -10.28 15.39 -16.44
C GLY A 81 -10.61 15.21 -14.96
N ILE A 82 -10.20 14.10 -14.33
CA ILE A 82 -10.42 13.86 -12.89
C ILE A 82 -9.18 14.26 -12.12
N PRO A 83 -9.28 15.25 -11.19
CA PRO A 83 -8.17 15.65 -10.36
C PRO A 83 -7.91 14.63 -9.24
N LEU A 84 -6.70 14.12 -9.15
CA LEU A 84 -6.27 13.14 -8.17
C LEU A 84 -5.12 13.68 -7.33
N THR A 85 -5.09 13.32 -6.05
CA THR A 85 -3.91 13.44 -5.19
C THR A 85 -3.48 12.02 -4.79
N ILE A 86 -2.23 11.66 -5.07
CA ILE A 86 -1.66 10.35 -4.71
C ILE A 86 -0.62 10.59 -3.62
N CYS A 87 -0.82 9.95 -2.46
CA CYS A 87 0.06 10.03 -1.30
C CYS A 87 0.72 8.67 -1.08
N GLY A 88 2.02 8.64 -0.84
CA GLY A 88 2.75 7.43 -0.45
C GLY A 88 3.28 7.54 0.97
N LEU A 89 2.74 6.75 1.89
CA LEU A 89 3.11 6.74 3.31
C LEU A 89 4.19 5.70 3.58
N GLU A 90 5.32 6.15 4.08
CA GLU A 90 6.38 5.36 4.72
C GLU A 90 6.43 5.81 6.20
N PRO A 91 5.64 5.20 7.11
CA PRO A 91 5.57 5.63 8.50
C PRO A 91 6.80 5.21 9.26
N ASP A 92 7.03 5.79 10.43
CA ASP A 92 8.10 5.39 11.34
C ASP A 92 8.03 3.87 11.62
N GLU A 93 9.18 3.21 11.79
CA GLU A 93 9.29 1.75 11.98
C GLU A 93 8.43 1.24 13.15
N ARG A 94 8.24 2.06 14.19
CA ARG A 94 7.38 1.73 15.34
C ARG A 94 5.96 1.30 14.96
N PHE A 95 5.45 1.75 13.81
CA PHE A 95 4.12 1.36 13.30
C PHE A 95 4.10 -0.04 12.69
N TYR A 96 5.25 -0.68 12.50
CA TYR A 96 5.38 -2.08 12.08
C TYR A 96 5.73 -3.03 13.23
N GLU A 97 6.02 -2.51 14.44
CA GLU A 97 6.33 -3.35 15.58
C GLU A 97 5.18 -4.31 15.93
N LYS A 98 5.56 -5.53 16.32
CA LYS A 98 4.61 -6.53 16.82
C LYS A 98 4.03 -6.12 18.18
N GLY A 99 2.89 -6.71 18.56
CA GLY A 99 2.27 -6.47 19.84
C GLY A 99 1.19 -5.39 19.81
N ARG A 100 1.15 -4.49 20.80
CA ARG A 100 0.11 -3.46 20.89
C ARG A 100 0.22 -2.45 19.74
N ARG A 101 -0.92 -2.09 19.16
CA ARG A 101 -1.00 -1.07 18.10
C ARG A 101 -0.51 0.26 18.65
N LYS A 102 0.35 0.95 17.92
CA LYS A 102 0.85 2.27 18.28
C LYS A 102 -0.19 3.34 17.97
N GLU A 103 -0.22 4.36 18.76
CA GLU A 103 -1.05 5.56 18.56
C GLU A 103 -0.31 6.61 17.72
N GLY A 104 -1.04 7.61 17.21
CA GLY A 104 -0.44 8.73 16.49
C GLY A 104 -0.39 8.58 14.96
N MET A 105 -1.12 7.62 14.37
CA MET A 105 -1.10 7.44 12.91
C MET A 105 -1.84 8.57 12.17
N VAL A 106 -2.89 9.15 12.76
CA VAL A 106 -3.60 10.28 12.13
C VAL A 106 -2.69 11.51 12.13
N GLU A 107 -2.03 11.78 13.25
CA GLU A 107 -1.07 12.87 13.40
C GLU A 107 0.13 12.69 12.42
N GLU A 108 0.57 11.47 12.21
CA GLU A 108 1.60 11.15 11.24
C GLU A 108 1.16 11.50 9.81
N LEU A 109 -0.07 11.15 9.43
CA LEU A 109 -0.64 11.49 8.13
C LEU A 109 -0.80 12.99 7.94
N GLU A 110 -1.31 13.70 8.97
CA GLU A 110 -1.47 15.15 8.95
C GLU A 110 -0.14 15.88 8.83
N LYS A 111 0.86 15.43 9.58
CA LYS A 111 2.23 15.97 9.53
C LYS A 111 2.85 15.81 8.13
N ARG A 112 2.64 14.68 7.46
CA ARG A 112 3.24 14.36 6.16
C ARG A 112 2.49 15.00 4.98
N PHE A 113 1.17 14.99 5.03
CA PHE A 113 0.32 15.32 3.88
C PHE A 113 -0.65 16.47 4.11
N GLY A 114 -0.86 16.89 5.38
CA GLY A 114 -1.97 17.76 5.75
C GLY A 114 -3.32 17.04 5.66
N GLN A 115 -4.40 17.80 5.60
CA GLN A 115 -5.73 17.25 5.35
C GLN A 115 -5.93 16.93 3.85
N PRO A 116 -6.69 15.88 3.53
CA PRO A 116 -7.10 15.61 2.15
C PRO A 116 -7.89 16.78 1.56
N ASP A 117 -7.59 17.09 0.30
CA ASP A 117 -8.33 18.11 -0.45
C ASP A 117 -9.72 17.57 -0.83
N ARG A 118 -10.77 18.34 -0.54
CA ARG A 118 -12.16 17.95 -0.82
C ARG A 118 -12.53 17.99 -2.29
N ASP A 119 -11.82 18.79 -3.07
CA ASP A 119 -12.07 18.97 -4.50
C ASP A 119 -11.30 17.95 -5.35
N ARG A 120 -10.54 17.06 -4.73
CA ARG A 120 -9.72 16.05 -5.39
C ARG A 120 -9.97 14.66 -4.80
N ILE A 121 -9.86 13.65 -5.64
CA ILE A 121 -9.86 12.28 -5.16
C ILE A 121 -8.50 11.97 -4.55
N THR A 122 -8.45 11.77 -3.24
CA THR A 122 -7.21 11.43 -2.54
C THR A 122 -7.04 9.92 -2.47
N ILE A 123 -5.95 9.43 -3.06
CA ILE A 123 -5.50 8.04 -3.01
C ILE A 123 -4.32 7.95 -2.06
N LEU A 124 -4.42 7.12 -1.03
CA LEU A 124 -3.33 6.85 -0.09
C LEU A 124 -2.77 5.44 -0.35
N LEU A 125 -1.47 5.35 -0.57
CA LEU A 125 -0.72 4.10 -0.54
C LEU A 125 -0.12 3.97 0.87
N ALA A 126 -0.67 3.06 1.69
CA ALA A 126 -0.25 2.84 3.07
C ALA A 126 -0.16 1.33 3.31
N HIS A 127 1.05 0.80 3.31
CA HIS A 127 1.29 -0.63 3.23
C HIS A 127 0.61 -1.44 4.35
N ASN A 128 0.61 -0.92 5.62
CA ASN A 128 0.13 -1.65 6.79
C ASN A 128 -1.39 -1.47 7.04
N PRO A 129 -2.26 -2.48 6.83
CA PRO A 129 -3.71 -2.37 7.02
C PRO A 129 -4.15 -2.32 8.49
N ARG A 130 -3.22 -2.48 9.43
CA ARG A 130 -3.49 -2.41 10.87
C ARG A 130 -4.08 -1.06 11.30
N TYR A 131 -3.78 -0.01 10.54
CA TYR A 131 -4.23 1.36 10.80
C TYR A 131 -5.40 1.81 9.91
N LYS A 132 -6.19 0.85 9.38
CA LYS A 132 -7.32 1.16 8.49
C LYS A 132 -8.34 2.13 9.08
N LYS A 133 -8.55 2.11 10.41
CA LYS A 133 -9.46 3.04 11.09
C LYS A 133 -8.97 4.48 11.03
N GLU A 134 -7.66 4.65 11.23
CA GLU A 134 -6.97 5.93 11.15
C GLU A 134 -6.96 6.47 9.71
N TYR A 135 -6.72 5.61 8.71
CA TYR A 135 -6.80 5.99 7.30
C TYR A 135 -8.19 6.47 6.90
N LEU A 136 -9.23 5.74 7.37
CA LEU A 136 -10.62 6.15 7.17
C LEU A 136 -10.97 7.45 7.92
N SER A 137 -10.38 7.69 9.09
CA SER A 137 -10.59 8.90 9.88
C SER A 137 -9.88 10.10 9.28
N TRP A 138 -8.68 9.92 8.73
CA TRP A 138 -7.94 10.97 8.04
C TRP A 138 -8.68 11.47 6.79
N GLY A 139 -9.43 10.62 6.11
CA GLY A 139 -10.36 11.01 5.07
C GLY A 139 -9.83 10.86 3.64
N ALA A 140 -8.84 10.01 3.37
CA ALA A 140 -8.52 9.61 2.00
C ALA A 140 -9.75 8.99 1.33
N THR A 141 -10.02 9.33 0.07
CA THR A 141 -11.13 8.74 -0.71
C THR A 141 -10.95 7.22 -0.80
N VAL A 142 -9.72 6.78 -1.10
CA VAL A 142 -9.36 5.38 -1.09
C VAL A 142 -7.94 5.17 -0.59
N THR A 143 -7.76 4.19 0.29
CA THR A 143 -6.44 3.75 0.76
C THR A 143 -6.19 2.34 0.26
N PHE A 144 -5.00 2.09 -0.29
CA PHE A 144 -4.54 0.75 -0.65
C PHE A 144 -3.53 0.25 0.38
N CYS A 145 -3.76 -0.97 0.84
CA CYS A 145 -2.88 -1.68 1.77
C CYS A 145 -2.52 -3.07 1.23
N GLY A 146 -1.38 -3.59 1.69
CA GLY A 146 -0.89 -4.94 1.44
C GLY A 146 -0.53 -5.66 2.74
N HIS A 147 0.76 -6.00 2.90
CA HIS A 147 1.44 -6.49 4.11
C HIS A 147 1.00 -7.87 4.62
N TYR A 148 -0.29 -8.15 4.66
CA TYR A 148 -0.81 -9.41 5.22
C TYR A 148 -0.98 -10.52 4.19
N HIS A 149 -0.77 -10.24 2.90
CA HIS A 149 -0.85 -11.20 1.79
C HIS A 149 -2.12 -12.08 1.79
N GLY A 150 -3.21 -11.63 2.41
CA GLY A 150 -4.39 -12.43 2.65
C GLY A 150 -4.24 -13.48 3.77
N GLY A 151 -3.08 -13.52 4.45
CA GLY A 151 -2.71 -14.57 5.40
C GLY A 151 -2.21 -15.84 4.70
N VAL A 152 -1.68 -16.79 5.46
CA VAL A 152 -1.21 -18.09 4.92
C VAL A 152 -2.36 -18.91 4.33
N MET A 153 -3.54 -18.81 4.95
CA MET A 153 -4.76 -19.48 4.51
C MET A 153 -5.93 -18.51 4.62
N MET A 154 -6.77 -18.43 3.59
CA MET A 154 -8.02 -17.69 3.63
C MET A 154 -9.20 -18.61 3.92
N LEU A 155 -10.03 -18.22 4.88
CA LEU A 155 -11.33 -18.83 5.17
C LEU A 155 -12.43 -17.97 4.55
N GLY A 156 -12.94 -18.40 3.38
CA GLY A 156 -13.92 -17.64 2.61
C GLY A 156 -13.29 -16.40 1.94
N LYS A 157 -14.14 -15.47 1.53
CA LYS A 157 -13.71 -14.36 0.64
C LYS A 157 -12.93 -13.21 1.32
N ARG A 158 -12.77 -13.17 2.65
CA ARG A 158 -12.26 -11.96 3.32
C ARG A 158 -11.54 -12.19 4.67
N ARG A 159 -11.38 -13.42 5.16
CA ARG A 159 -10.78 -13.68 6.47
C ARG A 159 -9.56 -14.58 6.31
N GLY A 160 -8.38 -14.04 6.63
CA GLY A 160 -7.19 -14.85 6.81
C GLY A 160 -7.30 -15.70 8.08
N ALA A 161 -6.82 -16.93 8.05
CA ALA A 161 -6.79 -17.78 9.23
C ALA A 161 -5.73 -17.31 10.22
N ILE A 162 -4.57 -16.91 9.74
CA ILE A 162 -3.42 -16.46 10.54
C ILE A 162 -2.75 -15.30 9.82
N SER A 163 -2.55 -14.16 10.52
CA SER A 163 -1.75 -13.04 10.00
C SER A 163 -0.25 -13.30 10.18
N PRO A 164 0.62 -12.51 9.51
CA PRO A 164 2.06 -12.52 9.74
C PRO A 164 2.45 -12.24 11.19
N ASP A 165 1.61 -11.53 11.93
CA ASP A 165 1.78 -11.23 13.35
C ASP A 165 1.26 -12.35 14.28
N PHE A 166 0.96 -13.55 13.74
CA PHE A 166 0.38 -14.70 14.44
C PHE A 166 -0.98 -14.42 15.09
N ARG A 167 -1.73 -13.44 14.60
CA ARG A 167 -3.12 -13.20 15.05
C ARG A 167 -4.05 -14.17 14.33
N ILE A 168 -4.91 -14.82 15.11
CA ILE A 168 -5.90 -15.76 14.60
C ILE A 168 -7.13 -14.97 14.10
N PHE A 169 -7.58 -15.29 12.89
CA PHE A 169 -8.74 -14.67 12.22
C PHE A 169 -8.72 -13.14 12.17
N PRO A 170 -7.61 -12.48 11.79
CA PRO A 170 -7.59 -11.04 11.72
C PRO A 170 -8.53 -10.53 10.62
N ALA A 171 -9.38 -9.58 10.99
CA ALA A 171 -10.32 -8.95 10.07
C ALA A 171 -9.63 -8.05 9.02
N GLU A 172 -8.32 -7.84 9.18
CA GLU A 172 -7.52 -6.95 8.36
C GLU A 172 -6.81 -7.64 7.18
N CYS A 173 -6.94 -8.96 7.00
CA CYS A 173 -6.14 -9.70 6.01
C CYS A 173 -6.55 -9.46 4.56
N GLY A 174 -7.72 -8.89 4.30
CA GLY A 174 -8.13 -8.64 2.92
C GLY A 174 -9.50 -7.95 2.80
N GLY A 175 -9.84 -7.55 1.58
CA GLY A 175 -11.14 -7.02 1.20
C GLY A 175 -11.27 -5.51 1.31
N ILE A 176 -12.50 -5.03 1.24
CA ILE A 176 -12.83 -3.60 1.21
C ILE A 176 -13.53 -3.23 2.51
N HIS A 177 -12.97 -2.24 3.22
CA HIS A 177 -13.54 -1.67 4.44
C HIS A 177 -13.98 -0.24 4.16
N LYS A 178 -15.24 0.10 4.46
CA LYS A 178 -15.83 1.41 4.13
C LYS A 178 -16.31 2.13 5.38
N LYS A 179 -16.22 3.47 5.34
CA LYS A 179 -16.84 4.40 6.30
C LYS A 179 -17.30 5.64 5.52
N GLY A 180 -18.61 5.79 5.32
CA GLY A 180 -19.14 6.82 4.44
C GLY A 180 -18.61 6.68 3.01
N GLU A 181 -18.02 7.73 2.48
CA GLU A 181 -17.43 7.79 1.13
C GLU A 181 -15.96 7.31 1.08
N HIS A 182 -15.37 6.97 2.22
CA HIS A 182 -14.00 6.55 2.35
C HIS A 182 -13.87 5.02 2.33
N ALA A 183 -12.84 4.51 1.67
CA ALA A 183 -12.58 3.08 1.59
C ALA A 183 -11.12 2.73 1.86
N VAL A 184 -10.88 1.61 2.55
CA VAL A 184 -9.58 0.95 2.61
C VAL A 184 -9.69 -0.38 1.90
N ILE A 185 -8.83 -0.60 0.93
CA ILE A 185 -8.74 -1.83 0.14
C ILE A 185 -7.46 -2.55 0.59
N VAL A 186 -7.62 -3.75 1.13
CA VAL A 186 -6.50 -4.60 1.52
C VAL A 186 -6.36 -5.71 0.51
N SER A 187 -5.27 -5.69 -0.25
CA SER A 187 -4.97 -6.68 -1.29
C SER A 187 -4.10 -7.80 -0.77
N ALA A 188 -4.37 -9.02 -1.25
CA ALA A 188 -3.50 -10.16 -1.04
C ALA A 188 -2.20 -10.06 -1.85
N GLY A 189 -2.12 -9.15 -2.81
CA GLY A 189 -0.94 -8.90 -3.62
C GLY A 189 -0.52 -10.06 -4.52
N LEU A 190 0.56 -9.85 -5.27
CA LEU A 190 1.11 -10.82 -6.23
C LEU A 190 2.24 -11.68 -5.63
N GLY A 191 2.93 -11.17 -4.61
CA GLY A 191 4.08 -11.82 -3.95
C GLY A 191 3.69 -12.95 -3.00
N GLU A 192 4.69 -13.65 -2.49
CA GLU A 192 4.54 -14.68 -1.48
C GLU A 192 4.99 -14.16 -0.11
N HIS A 193 4.42 -14.74 0.95
CA HIS A 193 4.84 -14.47 2.31
C HIS A 193 6.16 -15.17 2.65
N THR A 194 6.70 -14.94 3.85
CA THR A 194 7.87 -15.64 4.42
C THR A 194 7.75 -17.16 4.32
N ILE A 195 6.55 -17.70 4.46
CA ILE A 195 6.20 -19.09 4.12
C ILE A 195 5.59 -19.03 2.71
N PRO A 196 6.23 -19.63 1.68
CA PRO A 196 5.76 -19.59 0.29
C PRO A 196 4.57 -20.54 0.09
N LEU A 197 3.52 -20.36 0.88
CA LEU A 197 2.31 -21.18 0.86
C LEU A 197 1.07 -20.28 0.89
N ARG A 198 0.19 -20.49 -0.09
CA ARG A 198 -1.11 -19.84 -0.18
C ARG A 198 -2.19 -20.92 -0.29
N ILE A 199 -3.02 -21.05 0.74
CA ILE A 199 -4.15 -22.01 0.76
C ILE A 199 -5.44 -21.21 0.60
N HIS A 200 -6.20 -21.48 -0.46
CA HIS A 200 -7.40 -20.72 -0.84
C HIS A 200 -7.20 -19.20 -0.90
N ASN A 201 -5.96 -18.77 -1.17
CA ASN A 201 -5.52 -17.40 -1.19
C ASN A 201 -4.82 -17.09 -2.53
N PRO A 202 -5.56 -16.87 -3.62
CA PRO A 202 -4.98 -16.58 -4.92
C PRO A 202 -4.24 -15.23 -4.92
N ARG A 203 -3.28 -15.08 -5.84
CA ARG A 203 -2.65 -13.79 -6.11
C ARG A 203 -3.70 -12.79 -6.58
N GLU A 204 -3.59 -11.54 -6.14
CA GLU A 204 -4.59 -10.52 -6.40
C GLU A 204 -3.97 -9.28 -7.05
N LEU A 205 -4.58 -8.84 -8.15
CA LEU A 205 -4.39 -7.54 -8.75
C LEU A 205 -5.67 -6.73 -8.60
N THR A 206 -5.61 -5.62 -7.89
CA THR A 206 -6.77 -4.76 -7.68
C THR A 206 -6.92 -3.75 -8.81
N ILE A 207 -8.09 -3.68 -9.43
CA ILE A 207 -8.44 -2.67 -10.44
C ILE A 207 -9.45 -1.71 -9.83
N LEU A 208 -9.05 -0.42 -9.72
CA LEU A 208 -9.94 0.66 -9.31
C LEU A 208 -10.46 1.41 -10.53
N ARG A 209 -11.79 1.44 -10.68
CA ARG A 209 -12.45 2.30 -11.67
C ARG A 209 -13.04 3.50 -10.94
N ILE A 210 -12.60 4.70 -11.31
CA ILE A 210 -13.18 5.96 -10.85
C ILE A 210 -14.12 6.45 -11.93
N CYS A 211 -15.38 6.69 -11.56
CA CYS A 211 -16.41 7.21 -12.46
C CYS A 211 -16.94 8.53 -11.88
N ALA A 212 -17.09 9.57 -12.71
CA ALA A 212 -17.84 10.73 -12.32
C ALA A 212 -19.31 10.30 -12.05
N LEU A 213 -19.86 10.75 -10.94
CA LEU A 213 -21.30 10.60 -10.72
C LEU A 213 -21.99 11.46 -11.78
N GLN A 214 -22.60 10.84 -12.79
CA GLN A 214 -23.59 11.52 -13.60
C GLN A 214 -24.66 11.99 -12.63
N ASN A 215 -24.96 13.32 -12.62
CA ASN A 215 -26.00 13.91 -11.80
C ASN A 215 -27.28 13.05 -11.90
N ARG A 216 -27.52 12.20 -10.91
CA ARG A 216 -28.86 11.66 -10.68
C ARG A 216 -29.70 12.88 -10.28
N LYS A 217 -30.46 13.43 -11.25
CA LYS A 217 -31.58 14.30 -10.92
C LYS A 217 -32.38 13.57 -9.87
N MET A 218 -32.34 14.04 -8.62
CA MET A 218 -33.25 13.56 -7.60
C MET A 218 -34.66 13.85 -8.11
N PRO A 219 -35.55 12.87 -8.11
CA PRO A 219 -36.96 13.19 -8.41
C PRO A 219 -37.40 14.15 -7.32
N VAL A 220 -37.78 15.37 -7.74
CA VAL A 220 -38.49 16.32 -6.88
C VAL A 220 -39.79 15.66 -6.56
N LYS A 221 -40.03 15.34 -5.28
CA LYS A 221 -41.34 14.98 -4.74
C LYS A 221 -42.05 16.24 -4.33
#